data_1b6ccc476f359dfd65a16cecce1e1a09
#
_entry.id   1b6ccc476f359dfd65a16cecce1e1a09
#
_cell.length_a   1.000
_cell.length_b   1.000
_cell.length_c   1.000
_cell.angle_alpha   90.00
_cell.angle_beta   90.00
_cell.angle_gamma   90.00
#
_symmetry.space_group_name_H-M   'P 1'
#
loop_
_entity.id
_entity.type
_entity.pdbx_description
1 polymer ?
#
loop_
_entity_poly.entity_id
_entity_poly.type
_entity_poly.pdbx_seq_one_letter_code
_entity_poly.pdbx_strand_id
1 'polypeptide(L)'
;MVESINTAIRLMCKSHKQGRLGMASDLGMTIDQFHNHLYQKCGSRFFTLKELESMEDLSGTSFFTEYVAERQGKFLVDKPVPGLVDNVDLYDIELKAAVAEGDFARAKIEAMADGVIDKKERMFLSDLFNAKLRHQIHGFMGFLALYGVGIADHAVDAFVINGRKGDAPSVQLEASGAPAF
;
A
#
# COMPACT_ATOMS: atom_id res chain seq x y z
N MET A 1 1.12 8.12 -7.39
CA MET A 1 2.60 8.08 -7.22
C MET A 1 3.05 9.30 -6.44
N VAL A 2 3.72 9.11 -5.31
CA VAL A 2 4.14 10.21 -4.41
C VAL A 2 5.59 10.57 -4.69
N GLU A 3 5.81 11.61 -5.52
CA GLU A 3 7.15 11.95 -6.05
C GLU A 3 8.15 12.46 -5.00
N SER A 4 7.67 13.01 -3.88
CA SER A 4 8.55 13.55 -2.83
C SER A 4 7.91 13.48 -1.46
N ILE A 5 8.76 13.46 -0.42
CA ILE A 5 8.30 13.48 0.97
C ILE A 5 7.46 14.72 1.29
N ASN A 6 7.79 15.87 0.70
CA ASN A 6 7.01 17.09 0.85
C ASN A 6 5.61 16.97 0.21
N THR A 7 5.51 16.21 -0.90
CA THR A 7 4.23 15.89 -1.53
C THR A 7 3.40 14.97 -0.64
N ALA A 8 4.01 13.93 -0.04
CA ALA A 8 3.37 13.06 0.93
C ALA A 8 2.76 13.87 2.10
N ILE A 9 3.57 14.73 2.73
CA ILE A 9 3.13 15.58 3.84
C ILE A 9 1.97 16.51 3.43
N ARG A 10 2.03 17.09 2.23
CA ARG A 10 0.94 17.95 1.73
C ARG A 10 -0.35 17.18 1.53
N LEU A 11 -0.27 15.94 1.02
CA LEU A 11 -1.42 15.06 0.82
C LEU A 11 -2.01 14.63 2.17
N MET A 12 -1.19 14.23 3.14
CA MET A 12 -1.63 13.94 4.51
C MET A 12 -2.34 15.14 5.13
N CYS A 13 -1.76 16.34 5.03
CA CYS A 13 -2.42 17.56 5.50
C CYS A 13 -3.76 17.85 4.78
N LYS A 14 -3.86 17.54 3.47
CA LYS A 14 -5.10 17.73 2.71
C LYS A 14 -6.19 16.75 3.15
N SER A 15 -5.82 15.53 3.53
CA SER A 15 -6.74 14.50 4.03
C SER A 15 -7.15 14.69 5.48
N HIS A 16 -6.39 15.48 6.26
CA HIS A 16 -6.73 15.80 7.63
C HIS A 16 -7.97 16.70 7.71
N LYS A 17 -8.89 16.43 8.67
CA LYS A 17 -10.19 17.12 8.80
C LYS A 17 -10.09 18.65 8.84
N GLN A 18 -9.07 19.18 9.50
CA GLN A 18 -8.83 20.61 9.63
C GLN A 18 -7.65 21.08 8.77
N GLY A 19 -7.22 20.26 7.81
CA GLY A 19 -6.12 20.58 6.92
C GLY A 19 -4.79 20.77 7.65
N ARG A 20 -3.91 21.60 7.10
CA ARG A 20 -2.57 21.82 7.63
C ARG A 20 -2.56 22.44 9.03
N LEU A 21 -3.51 23.32 9.33
CA LEU A 21 -3.59 24.00 10.63
C LEU A 21 -3.91 22.97 11.73
N GLY A 22 -4.90 22.09 11.49
CA GLY A 22 -5.25 21.02 12.42
C GLY A 22 -4.10 20.03 12.59
N MET A 23 -3.48 19.61 11.50
CA MET A 23 -2.32 18.71 11.54
C MET A 23 -1.18 19.30 12.41
N ALA A 24 -0.87 20.58 12.27
CA ALA A 24 0.15 21.25 13.10
C ALA A 24 -0.26 21.25 14.57
N SER A 25 -1.51 21.59 14.88
CA SER A 25 -2.06 21.60 16.23
C SER A 25 -1.99 20.22 16.90
N ASP A 26 -2.38 19.17 16.18
CA ASP A 26 -2.42 17.81 16.71
C ASP A 26 -1.01 17.24 16.94
N LEU A 27 -0.02 17.75 16.20
CA LEU A 27 1.40 17.48 16.44
C LEU A 27 2.01 18.35 17.55
N GLY A 28 1.23 19.22 18.19
CA GLY A 28 1.72 20.13 19.22
C GLY A 28 2.60 21.28 18.71
N MET A 29 2.44 21.67 17.45
CA MET A 29 3.23 22.70 16.77
C MET A 29 2.37 23.91 16.40
N THR A 30 2.97 25.09 16.36
CA THR A 30 2.36 26.22 15.66
C THR A 30 2.46 26.02 14.15
N ILE A 31 1.59 26.70 13.39
CA ILE A 31 1.63 26.64 11.92
C ILE A 31 2.97 27.11 11.34
N ASP A 32 3.60 28.11 11.98
CA ASP A 32 4.90 28.61 11.56
C ASP A 32 6.03 27.61 11.86
N GLN A 33 5.98 26.92 13.00
CA GLN A 33 6.90 25.81 13.30
C GLN A 33 6.73 24.69 12.28
N PHE A 34 5.50 24.29 11.97
CA PHE A 34 5.21 23.26 10.96
C PHE A 34 5.78 23.65 9.59
N HIS A 35 5.58 24.91 9.16
CA HIS A 35 6.14 25.41 7.90
C HIS A 35 7.67 25.42 7.91
N ASN A 36 8.26 25.83 9.02
CA ASN A 36 9.72 25.85 9.15
C ASN A 36 10.31 24.44 9.08
N HIS A 37 9.67 23.45 9.72
CA HIS A 37 10.05 22.04 9.62
C HIS A 37 9.90 21.52 8.18
N LEU A 38 8.75 21.78 7.53
CA LEU A 38 8.47 21.30 6.16
C LEU A 38 9.47 21.82 5.14
N TYR A 39 9.88 23.08 5.26
CA TYR A 39 10.77 23.74 4.31
C TYR A 39 12.19 23.93 4.83
N GLN A 40 12.50 23.40 6.02
CA GLN A 40 13.80 23.53 6.70
C GLN A 40 14.29 24.99 6.78
N LYS A 41 13.38 25.91 7.09
CA LYS A 41 13.67 27.35 7.21
C LYS A 41 14.09 27.72 8.63
N CYS A 42 14.76 28.87 8.77
CA CYS A 42 15.17 29.41 10.06
C CYS A 42 15.98 28.43 10.92
N GLY A 43 16.80 27.56 10.32
CA GLY A 43 17.58 26.56 11.05
C GLY A 43 16.75 25.39 11.64
N SER A 44 15.47 25.30 11.29
CA SER A 44 14.61 24.20 11.76
C SER A 44 15.02 22.88 11.17
N ARG A 45 14.96 21.82 12.00
CA ARG A 45 15.08 20.44 11.52
C ARG A 45 13.91 20.06 10.61
N PHE A 46 14.05 18.99 9.85
CA PHE A 46 12.93 18.35 9.20
C PHE A 46 12.12 17.52 10.23
N PHE A 47 10.94 17.05 9.85
CA PHE A 47 10.12 16.18 10.69
C PHE A 47 10.87 14.89 11.05
N THR A 48 10.69 14.40 12.26
CA THR A 48 11.16 13.10 12.70
C THR A 48 10.28 11.98 12.11
N LEU A 49 10.80 10.75 12.10
CA LEU A 49 10.03 9.59 11.69
C LEU A 49 8.71 9.47 12.48
N LYS A 50 8.78 9.64 13.80
CA LYS A 50 7.61 9.56 14.68
C LYS A 50 6.55 10.62 14.34
N GLU A 51 6.95 11.83 13.97
CA GLU A 51 6.02 12.87 13.54
C GLU A 51 5.38 12.54 12.19
N LEU A 52 6.13 11.91 11.26
CA LEU A 52 5.59 11.48 9.97
C LEU A 52 4.60 10.31 10.12
N GLU A 53 4.90 9.34 10.99
CA GLU A 53 3.99 8.26 11.36
C GLU A 53 2.71 8.81 12.00
N SER A 54 2.85 9.76 12.94
CA SER A 54 1.69 10.43 13.54
C SER A 54 0.84 11.20 12.51
N MET A 55 1.46 11.80 11.47
CA MET A 55 0.72 12.45 10.39
C MET A 55 -0.09 11.44 9.56
N GLU A 56 0.44 10.23 9.33
CA GLU A 56 -0.30 9.15 8.65
C GLU A 56 -1.51 8.74 9.49
N ASP A 57 -1.33 8.48 10.77
CA ASP A 57 -2.41 8.09 11.70
C ASP A 57 -3.51 9.17 11.76
N LEU A 58 -3.13 10.44 11.94
CA LEU A 58 -4.04 11.58 12.03
C LEU A 58 -4.80 11.86 10.73
N SER A 59 -4.19 11.57 9.59
CA SER A 59 -4.82 11.73 8.27
C SER A 59 -5.61 10.51 7.81
N GLY A 60 -5.40 9.34 8.42
CA GLY A 60 -5.94 8.05 7.98
C GLY A 60 -5.46 7.64 6.60
N THR A 61 -4.22 7.99 6.26
CA THR A 61 -3.61 7.73 4.94
C THR A 61 -2.24 7.08 5.09
N SER A 62 -1.71 6.50 4.01
CA SER A 62 -0.39 5.85 3.94
C SER A 62 0.59 6.54 2.97
N PHE A 63 0.42 7.84 2.74
CA PHE A 63 1.23 8.56 1.74
C PHE A 63 2.72 8.61 2.04
N PHE A 64 3.13 8.65 3.32
CA PHE A 64 4.54 8.61 3.70
C PHE A 64 5.10 7.19 3.50
N THR A 65 4.37 6.18 3.93
CA THR A 65 4.75 4.77 3.74
C THR A 65 4.80 4.40 2.25
N GLU A 66 3.84 4.88 1.43
CA GLU A 66 3.86 4.74 -0.03
C GLU A 66 5.12 5.38 -0.64
N TYR A 67 5.46 6.60 -0.22
CA TYR A 67 6.67 7.28 -0.67
C TYR A 67 7.94 6.48 -0.35
N VAL A 68 8.05 5.92 0.85
CA VAL A 68 9.22 5.13 1.27
C VAL A 68 9.30 3.82 0.47
N ALA A 69 8.16 3.13 0.29
CA ALA A 69 8.10 1.90 -0.49
C ALA A 69 8.50 2.15 -1.96
N GLU A 70 8.00 3.20 -2.56
CA GLU A 70 8.29 3.57 -3.94
C GLU A 70 9.77 3.92 -4.17
N ARG A 71 10.39 4.66 -3.25
CA ARG A 71 11.83 4.92 -3.29
C ARG A 71 12.69 3.66 -3.26
N GLN A 72 12.19 2.60 -2.65
CA GLN A 72 12.87 1.30 -2.58
C GLN A 72 12.49 0.36 -3.73
N GLY A 73 11.67 0.82 -4.68
CA GLY A 73 11.13 -0.03 -5.76
C GLY A 73 10.22 -1.14 -5.24
N LYS A 74 9.53 -0.88 -4.13
CA LYS A 74 8.60 -1.82 -3.50
C LYS A 74 7.16 -1.39 -3.67
N PHE A 75 6.28 -2.35 -3.55
CA PHE A 75 4.84 -2.19 -3.62
C PHE A 75 4.23 -2.25 -2.22
N LEU A 76 3.33 -1.31 -1.91
CA LEU A 76 2.54 -1.34 -0.68
C LEU A 76 1.18 -1.97 -0.96
N VAL A 77 0.80 -2.93 -0.13
CA VAL A 77 -0.52 -3.58 -0.16
C VAL A 77 -1.07 -3.63 1.26
N ASP A 78 -2.34 -3.25 1.42
CA ASP A 78 -3.01 -3.34 2.70
C ASP A 78 -3.22 -4.81 3.09
N LYS A 79 -2.91 -5.13 4.35
CA LYS A 79 -3.15 -6.47 4.89
C LYS A 79 -4.60 -6.57 5.37
N PRO A 80 -5.36 -7.59 4.97
CA PRO A 80 -6.65 -7.86 5.60
C PRO A 80 -6.43 -8.23 7.06
N VAL A 81 -7.32 -7.74 7.93
CA VAL A 81 -7.26 -8.05 9.36
C VAL A 81 -7.84 -9.45 9.57
N PRO A 82 -7.06 -10.41 10.10
CA PRO A 82 -7.56 -11.75 10.38
C PRO A 82 -8.80 -11.72 11.29
N GLY A 83 -9.81 -12.51 10.96
CA GLY A 83 -11.06 -12.58 11.73
C GLY A 83 -12.12 -11.49 11.43
N LEU A 84 -11.79 -10.51 10.58
CA LEU A 84 -12.75 -9.52 10.08
C LEU A 84 -13.20 -9.77 8.65
N VAL A 85 -12.64 -10.78 7.98
CA VAL A 85 -13.00 -11.14 6.60
C VAL A 85 -13.94 -12.34 6.63
N ASP A 86 -15.12 -12.21 6.03
CA ASP A 86 -16.04 -13.31 5.78
C ASP A 86 -16.12 -13.65 4.29
N ASN A 87 -16.97 -14.64 3.93
CA ASN A 87 -17.13 -15.06 2.53
C ASN A 87 -17.71 -13.97 1.63
N VAL A 88 -18.51 -13.05 2.19
CA VAL A 88 -19.10 -11.94 1.44
C VAL A 88 -18.03 -10.90 1.15
N ASP A 89 -17.20 -10.59 2.14
CA ASP A 89 -16.06 -9.68 1.98
C ASP A 89 -15.07 -10.21 0.96
N LEU A 90 -14.75 -11.52 1.02
CA LEU A 90 -13.86 -12.15 0.06
C LEU A 90 -14.41 -12.06 -1.37
N TYR A 91 -15.71 -12.34 -1.55
CA TYR A 91 -16.35 -12.21 -2.85
C TYR A 91 -16.29 -10.77 -3.39
N ASP A 92 -16.55 -9.78 -2.54
CA ASP A 92 -16.43 -8.36 -2.89
C ASP A 92 -15.01 -7.96 -3.30
N ILE A 93 -14.01 -8.47 -2.58
CA ILE A 93 -12.59 -8.22 -2.90
C ILE A 93 -12.22 -8.83 -4.26
N GLU A 94 -12.65 -10.07 -4.53
CA GLU A 94 -12.41 -10.74 -5.82
C GLU A 94 -13.11 -10.03 -6.97
N LEU A 95 -14.34 -9.54 -6.74
CA LEU A 95 -15.08 -8.76 -7.74
C LEU A 95 -14.35 -7.45 -8.08
N LYS A 96 -13.82 -6.75 -7.07
CA LYS A 96 -12.99 -5.54 -7.27
C LYS A 96 -11.71 -5.85 -8.05
N ALA A 97 -11.08 -7.01 -7.79
CA ALA A 97 -9.91 -7.45 -8.54
C ALA A 97 -10.24 -7.71 -10.03
N ALA A 98 -11.37 -8.34 -10.32
CA ALA A 98 -11.84 -8.59 -11.68
C ALA A 98 -12.16 -7.28 -12.43
N VAL A 99 -12.78 -6.30 -11.77
CA VAL A 99 -13.04 -4.97 -12.33
C VAL A 99 -11.73 -4.25 -12.67
N ALA A 100 -10.78 -4.22 -11.74
CA ALA A 100 -9.47 -3.59 -11.95
C ALA A 100 -8.66 -4.25 -13.09
N GLU A 101 -8.80 -5.57 -13.26
CA GLU A 101 -8.21 -6.28 -14.40
C GLU A 101 -8.83 -5.87 -15.72
N GLY A 102 -10.16 -5.75 -15.76
CA GLY A 102 -10.90 -5.30 -16.95
C GLY A 102 -10.55 -3.88 -17.35
N ASP A 103 -10.44 -2.97 -16.38
CA ASP A 103 -10.06 -1.56 -16.62
C ASP A 103 -8.64 -1.45 -17.17
N PHE A 104 -7.69 -2.21 -16.59
CA PHE A 104 -6.32 -2.26 -17.10
C PHE A 104 -6.26 -2.84 -18.52
N ALA A 105 -7.01 -3.91 -18.81
CA ALA A 105 -7.04 -4.52 -20.13
C ALA A 105 -7.60 -3.54 -21.18
N ARG A 106 -8.68 -2.82 -20.85
CA ARG A 106 -9.27 -1.79 -21.71
C ARG A 106 -8.30 -0.65 -22.01
N ALA A 107 -7.68 -0.10 -20.96
CA ALA A 107 -6.70 0.97 -21.10
C ALA A 107 -5.48 0.57 -21.95
N LYS A 108 -5.04 -0.70 -21.87
CA LYS A 108 -3.99 -1.22 -22.76
C LYS A 108 -4.40 -1.22 -24.22
N ILE A 109 -5.64 -1.62 -24.53
CA ILE A 109 -6.15 -1.62 -25.91
C ILE A 109 -6.20 -0.19 -26.44
N GLU A 110 -6.68 0.74 -25.64
CA GLU A 110 -6.78 2.16 -26.00
C GLU A 110 -5.38 2.77 -26.24
N ALA A 111 -4.43 2.55 -25.34
CA ALA A 111 -3.05 3.04 -25.46
C ALA A 111 -2.26 2.44 -26.63
N MET A 112 -2.66 1.28 -27.14
CA MET A 112 -2.01 0.65 -28.29
C MET A 112 -2.61 1.10 -29.63
N ALA A 113 -3.67 1.89 -29.64
CA ALA A 113 -4.43 2.22 -30.86
C ALA A 113 -3.61 3.00 -31.90
N ASP A 114 -2.70 3.85 -31.47
CA ASP A 114 -1.81 4.62 -32.36
C ASP A 114 -0.39 4.01 -32.49
N GLY A 115 -0.10 2.91 -31.77
CA GLY A 115 1.17 2.18 -31.80
C GLY A 115 2.30 2.81 -30.97
N VAL A 116 2.04 3.89 -30.21
CA VAL A 116 3.04 4.59 -29.39
C VAL A 116 2.46 4.90 -28.02
N ILE A 117 3.09 4.40 -26.95
CA ILE A 117 2.66 4.72 -25.58
C ILE A 117 3.38 5.98 -25.11
N ASP A 118 2.64 7.07 -24.98
CA ASP A 118 3.16 8.34 -24.49
C ASP A 118 3.40 8.34 -22.96
N LYS A 119 3.96 9.47 -22.45
CA LYS A 119 4.28 9.57 -21.01
C LYS A 119 3.02 9.54 -20.12
N LYS A 120 1.91 10.12 -20.57
CA LYS A 120 0.65 10.17 -19.79
C LYS A 120 0.00 8.80 -19.76
N GLU A 121 -0.06 8.13 -20.90
CA GLU A 121 -0.59 6.77 -21.02
C GLU A 121 0.23 5.78 -20.20
N ARG A 122 1.55 5.91 -20.22
CA ARG A 122 2.43 5.07 -19.37
C ARG A 122 2.14 5.27 -17.89
N MET A 123 1.96 6.53 -17.43
CA MET A 123 1.60 6.79 -16.03
C MET A 123 0.23 6.22 -15.70
N PHE A 124 -0.77 6.46 -16.55
CA PHE A 124 -2.12 5.95 -16.36
C PHE A 124 -2.17 4.41 -16.33
N LEU A 125 -1.49 3.75 -17.28
CA LEU A 125 -1.37 2.30 -17.30
C LEU A 125 -0.65 1.75 -16.05
N SER A 126 0.38 2.46 -15.57
CA SER A 126 1.07 2.08 -14.32
C SER A 126 0.14 2.17 -13.11
N ASP A 127 -0.67 3.22 -13.01
CA ASP A 127 -1.62 3.38 -11.90
C ASP A 127 -2.69 2.29 -11.93
N LEU A 128 -3.24 1.96 -13.09
CA LEU A 128 -4.21 0.86 -13.26
C LEU A 128 -3.59 -0.51 -12.97
N PHE A 129 -2.37 -0.75 -13.43
CA PHE A 129 -1.66 -1.98 -13.13
C PHE A 129 -1.40 -2.14 -11.63
N ASN A 130 -1.01 -1.07 -10.98
CA ASN A 130 -0.80 -1.03 -9.55
C ASN A 130 -2.10 -1.30 -8.77
N ALA A 131 -3.22 -0.71 -9.19
CA ALA A 131 -4.53 -1.00 -8.60
C ALA A 131 -4.92 -2.47 -8.78
N LYS A 132 -4.75 -3.04 -9.98
CA LYS A 132 -4.97 -4.46 -10.25
C LYS A 132 -4.16 -5.34 -9.30
N LEU A 133 -2.85 -5.11 -9.19
CA LEU A 133 -1.97 -5.91 -8.31
C LEU A 133 -2.39 -5.83 -6.84
N ARG A 134 -2.72 -4.63 -6.35
CA ARG A 134 -3.20 -4.44 -4.96
C ARG A 134 -4.44 -5.28 -4.70
N HIS A 135 -5.44 -5.22 -5.57
CA HIS A 135 -6.68 -6.00 -5.41
C HIS A 135 -6.43 -7.50 -5.50
N GLN A 136 -5.59 -7.97 -6.43
CA GLN A 136 -5.26 -9.39 -6.54
C GLN A 136 -4.55 -9.91 -5.30
N ILE A 137 -3.54 -9.19 -4.80
CA ILE A 137 -2.81 -9.58 -3.59
C ILE A 137 -3.74 -9.53 -2.38
N HIS A 138 -4.58 -8.49 -2.25
CA HIS A 138 -5.55 -8.37 -1.17
C HIS A 138 -6.56 -9.52 -1.16
N GLY A 139 -7.06 -9.93 -2.33
CA GLY A 139 -7.95 -11.09 -2.48
C GLY A 139 -7.28 -12.39 -2.04
N PHE A 140 -6.05 -12.63 -2.49
CA PHE A 140 -5.29 -13.80 -2.08
C PHE A 140 -5.03 -13.84 -0.57
N MET A 141 -4.65 -12.71 0.01
CA MET A 141 -4.44 -12.60 1.47
C MET A 141 -5.74 -12.78 2.24
N GLY A 142 -6.87 -12.25 1.73
CA GLY A 142 -8.21 -12.46 2.31
C GLY A 142 -8.60 -13.94 2.28
N PHE A 143 -8.35 -14.63 1.18
CA PHE A 143 -8.56 -16.07 1.07
C PHE A 143 -7.73 -16.85 2.10
N LEU A 144 -6.44 -16.52 2.24
CA LEU A 144 -5.57 -17.15 3.25
C LEU A 144 -6.02 -16.83 4.68
N ALA A 145 -6.50 -15.62 4.95
CA ALA A 145 -7.02 -15.24 6.26
C ALA A 145 -8.30 -16.02 6.64
N LEU A 146 -9.14 -16.34 5.64
CA LEU A 146 -10.40 -17.04 5.85
C LEU A 146 -10.24 -18.57 5.93
N TYR A 147 -9.42 -19.15 5.05
CA TYR A 147 -9.29 -20.61 4.90
C TYR A 147 -7.94 -21.17 5.34
N GLY A 148 -6.94 -20.32 5.57
CA GLY A 148 -5.60 -20.76 5.96
C GLY A 148 -5.53 -21.09 7.45
N VAL A 149 -5.66 -22.37 7.78
CA VAL A 149 -5.52 -22.83 9.18
C VAL A 149 -4.04 -22.93 9.55
N GLY A 150 -3.63 -22.17 10.58
CA GLY A 150 -2.30 -22.28 11.16
C GLY A 150 -1.16 -21.61 10.38
N ILE A 151 -1.47 -20.77 9.38
CA ILE A 151 -0.45 -19.95 8.72
C ILE A 151 -0.09 -18.82 9.69
N ALA A 152 1.13 -18.86 10.22
CA ALA A 152 1.63 -17.77 11.04
C ALA A 152 1.78 -16.50 10.19
N ASP A 153 1.47 -15.32 10.76
CA ASP A 153 1.52 -14.01 10.07
C ASP A 153 2.83 -13.78 9.31
N HIS A 154 3.96 -14.28 9.84
CA HIS A 154 5.27 -14.17 9.20
C HIS A 154 5.41 -14.96 7.89
N ALA A 155 4.61 -16.02 7.66
CA ALA A 155 4.65 -16.76 6.40
C ALA A 155 3.95 -15.99 5.27
N VAL A 156 2.87 -15.27 5.59
CA VAL A 156 2.21 -14.32 4.67
C VAL A 156 3.14 -13.14 4.39
N ASP A 157 3.82 -12.63 5.43
CA ASP A 157 4.82 -11.58 5.31
C ASP A 157 6.01 -11.99 4.43
N ALA A 158 6.48 -13.22 4.52
CA ALA A 158 7.58 -13.72 3.69
C ALA A 158 7.23 -13.74 2.21
N PHE A 159 5.97 -14.04 1.84
CA PHE A 159 5.54 -14.03 0.45
C PHE A 159 5.45 -12.60 -0.13
N VAL A 160 5.02 -11.64 0.68
CA VAL A 160 4.82 -10.24 0.25
C VAL A 160 6.11 -9.42 0.33
N ILE A 161 7.00 -9.71 1.29
CA ILE A 161 8.15 -8.86 1.63
C ILE A 161 9.46 -9.34 1.02
N ASN A 162 9.61 -10.63 0.71
CA ASN A 162 10.91 -11.19 0.32
C ASN A 162 11.15 -11.32 -1.18
N GLY A 163 11.42 -10.19 -1.83
CA GLY A 163 12.34 -10.18 -2.96
C GLY A 163 13.83 -10.30 -2.54
N ARG A 164 14.16 -10.65 -1.31
CA ARG A 164 15.53 -10.96 -0.89
C ARG A 164 15.88 -12.39 -1.29
N LYS A 165 16.81 -12.52 -2.23
CA LYS A 165 17.56 -13.76 -2.46
C LYS A 165 18.29 -14.12 -1.15
N GLY A 166 17.89 -15.18 -0.50
CA GLY A 166 18.56 -15.72 0.67
C GLY A 166 17.52 -16.34 1.62
N ASP A 167 17.52 -17.66 1.66
CA ASP A 167 16.85 -18.50 2.65
C ASP A 167 15.31 -18.50 2.64
N ALA A 168 14.73 -19.09 1.58
CA ALA A 168 13.39 -19.61 1.66
C ALA A 168 13.39 -20.76 2.70
N PRO A 169 12.58 -20.68 3.78
CA PRO A 169 12.39 -21.85 4.63
C PRO A 169 11.75 -22.93 3.76
N SER A 170 12.42 -24.08 3.66
CA SER A 170 11.85 -25.27 3.01
C SER A 170 10.60 -25.66 3.80
N VAL A 171 9.44 -25.41 3.22
CA VAL A 171 8.18 -25.96 3.75
C VAL A 171 8.25 -27.47 3.52
N GLN A 172 8.62 -28.21 4.53
CA GLN A 172 8.41 -29.66 4.56
C GLN A 172 6.90 -29.87 4.74
N LEU A 173 6.23 -30.20 3.66
CA LEU A 173 4.91 -30.80 3.71
C LEU A 173 5.08 -32.18 4.39
N GLU A 174 4.87 -32.23 5.70
CA GLU A 174 4.66 -33.52 6.36
C GLU A 174 3.38 -34.11 5.80
N ALA A 175 3.55 -35.15 4.98
CA ALA A 175 2.47 -35.98 4.53
C ALA A 175 1.88 -36.68 5.77
N SER A 176 0.80 -36.12 6.35
CA SER A 176 0.02 -36.81 7.38
C SER A 176 -0.60 -38.05 6.74
N GLY A 177 -0.22 -39.19 7.31
CA GLY A 177 -0.60 -40.52 6.82
C GLY A 177 -2.09 -40.68 6.64
N ALA A 178 -2.45 -41.23 5.50
CA ALA A 178 -3.76 -41.81 5.26
C ALA A 178 -3.98 -43.00 6.21
N PRO A 179 -5.14 -43.14 6.86
CA PRO A 179 -5.48 -44.39 7.56
C PRO A 179 -5.73 -45.49 6.56
N ALA A 180 -5.08 -46.63 6.79
CA ALA A 180 -5.34 -47.85 6.08
C ALA A 180 -6.75 -48.37 6.40
N PHE A 181 -7.53 -48.67 5.35
CA PHE A 181 -8.57 -49.66 5.35
C PHE A 181 -8.37 -50.61 4.16
#